data_f0e6288ff356065f1c19af49a58461ba
#
_entry.id   f0e6288ff356065f1c19af49a58461ba
#
_cell.length_a   1.000
_cell.length_b   1.000
_cell.length_c   1.000
_cell.angle_alpha   90.00
_cell.angle_beta   90.00
_cell.angle_gamma   90.00
#
_symmetry.space_group_name_H-M   'P 1'
#
loop_
_entity.id
_entity.type
_entity.pdbx_description
1 polymer ?
#
loop_
_entity_poly.entity_id
_entity_poly.type
_entity_poly.pdbx_seq_one_letter_code
_entity_poly.pdbx_strand_id
1 'polypeptide(L)'
;MSDPSAENSDVRLQQLREAIDETDSALLNLLQRRKQLAAEVGVVKRSLGQPLYVPERETRLLAARRDEARAVGLSPDLIEDVLRRVIRESYQQQQAADVHLQDKTIVVVGGKER
;
A
#
# COMPACT_ATOMS: atom_id res chain seq x y z
N MET A 1 0.86 -40.34 -29.35
CA MET A 1 1.53 -39.17 -29.90
C MET A 1 0.90 -37.90 -29.36
N SER A 2 1.71 -36.97 -28.87
CA SER A 2 1.20 -35.70 -28.34
C SER A 2 0.73 -34.81 -29.50
N ASP A 3 -0.36 -34.09 -29.23
CA ASP A 3 -0.83 -33.05 -30.13
C ASP A 3 0.11 -31.84 -30.01
N PRO A 4 0.74 -31.37 -31.07
CA PRO A 4 1.61 -30.21 -31.03
C PRO A 4 0.90 -28.96 -30.50
N SER A 5 -0.40 -28.81 -30.79
CA SER A 5 -1.18 -27.69 -30.27
C SER A 5 -1.31 -27.75 -28.75
N ALA A 6 -1.51 -28.95 -28.20
CA ALA A 6 -1.60 -29.13 -26.75
C ALA A 6 -0.26 -28.83 -26.07
N GLU A 7 0.85 -29.30 -26.66
CA GLU A 7 2.18 -28.99 -26.14
C GLU A 7 2.48 -27.49 -26.15
N ASN A 8 2.12 -26.82 -27.25
CA ASN A 8 2.30 -25.37 -27.36
C ASN A 8 1.42 -24.64 -26.35
N SER A 9 0.21 -25.13 -26.09
CA SER A 9 -0.69 -24.56 -25.11
C SER A 9 -0.16 -24.73 -23.70
N ASP A 10 0.44 -25.88 -23.37
CA ASP A 10 1.04 -26.13 -22.07
C ASP A 10 2.25 -25.19 -21.83
N VAL A 11 3.09 -25.07 -22.85
CA VAL A 11 4.24 -24.14 -22.77
C VAL A 11 3.75 -22.71 -22.61
N ARG A 12 2.73 -22.32 -23.35
CA ARG A 12 2.17 -20.97 -23.27
C ARG A 12 1.57 -20.71 -21.89
N LEU A 13 0.86 -21.70 -21.36
CA LEU A 13 0.28 -21.58 -20.02
C LEU A 13 1.37 -21.40 -18.97
N GLN A 14 2.46 -22.15 -19.07
CA GLN A 14 3.58 -22.01 -18.14
C GLN A 14 4.22 -20.63 -18.24
N GLN A 15 4.43 -20.12 -19.45
CA GLN A 15 4.96 -18.78 -19.66
C GLN A 15 4.08 -17.72 -19.05
N LEU A 16 2.76 -17.85 -19.21
CA LEU A 16 1.82 -16.90 -18.63
C LEU A 16 1.83 -16.94 -17.11
N ARG A 17 1.93 -18.13 -16.52
CA ARG A 17 2.03 -18.27 -15.06
C ARG A 17 3.30 -17.61 -14.53
N GLU A 18 4.42 -17.78 -15.23
CA GLU A 18 5.67 -17.13 -14.85
C GLU A 18 5.55 -15.61 -14.94
N ALA A 19 4.88 -15.11 -15.97
CA ALA A 19 4.65 -13.68 -16.13
C ALA A 19 3.75 -13.15 -15.00
N ILE A 20 2.75 -13.91 -14.58
CA ILE A 20 1.90 -13.54 -13.45
C ILE A 20 2.72 -13.51 -12.17
N ASP A 21 3.58 -14.50 -11.94
CA ASP A 21 4.43 -14.53 -10.75
C ASP A 21 5.34 -13.30 -10.71
N GLU A 22 5.93 -12.92 -11.82
CA GLU A 22 6.76 -11.73 -11.91
C GLU A 22 5.95 -10.46 -11.62
N THR A 23 4.73 -10.40 -12.16
CA THR A 23 3.84 -9.27 -11.94
C THR A 23 3.44 -9.16 -10.47
N ASP A 24 3.12 -10.28 -9.84
CA ASP A 24 2.79 -10.32 -8.42
C ASP A 24 3.98 -9.84 -7.57
N SER A 25 5.18 -10.27 -7.91
CA SER A 25 6.39 -9.82 -7.20
C SER A 25 6.60 -8.32 -7.36
N ALA A 26 6.35 -7.78 -8.56
CA ALA A 26 6.43 -6.35 -8.80
C ALA A 26 5.39 -5.60 -7.96
N LEU A 27 4.18 -6.15 -7.83
CA LEU A 27 3.14 -5.57 -7.01
C LEU A 27 3.56 -5.51 -5.54
N LEU A 28 4.15 -6.59 -5.00
CA LEU A 28 4.67 -6.60 -3.64
C LEU A 28 5.71 -5.50 -3.42
N ASN A 29 6.62 -5.33 -4.37
CA ASN A 29 7.64 -4.29 -4.29
C ASN A 29 7.02 -2.89 -4.29
N LEU A 30 5.99 -2.66 -5.10
CA LEU A 30 5.29 -1.39 -5.14
C LEU A 30 4.52 -1.12 -3.86
N LEU A 31 3.90 -2.13 -3.29
CA LEU A 31 3.20 -2.00 -2.00
C LEU A 31 4.19 -1.65 -0.89
N GLN A 32 5.36 -2.29 -0.87
CA GLN A 32 6.39 -1.99 0.10
C GLN A 32 6.89 -0.55 -0.04
N ARG A 33 7.12 -0.11 -1.28
CA ARG A 33 7.52 1.28 -1.54
C ARG A 33 6.48 2.26 -1.03
N ARG A 34 5.21 1.99 -1.30
CA ARG A 34 4.11 2.85 -0.83
C ARG A 34 4.08 2.90 0.69
N LYS A 35 4.28 1.76 1.35
CA LYS A 35 4.37 1.69 2.81
C LYS A 35 5.47 2.59 3.35
N GLN A 36 6.66 2.53 2.75
CA GLN A 36 7.79 3.36 3.16
C GLN A 36 7.50 4.84 2.97
N LEU A 37 6.91 5.21 1.84
CA LEU A 37 6.56 6.60 1.56
C LEU A 37 5.49 7.11 2.53
N ALA A 38 4.49 6.28 2.84
CA ALA A 38 3.47 6.65 3.80
C ALA A 38 4.06 6.86 5.21
N ALA A 39 5.03 6.06 5.60
CA ALA A 39 5.72 6.21 6.86
C ALA A 39 6.47 7.55 6.91
N GLU A 40 7.13 7.94 5.83
CA GLU A 40 7.83 9.22 5.74
C GLU A 40 6.84 10.39 5.80
N VAL A 41 5.70 10.27 5.14
CA VAL A 41 4.63 11.27 5.24
C VAL A 41 4.20 11.43 6.70
N GLY A 42 4.04 10.32 7.41
CA GLY A 42 3.68 10.36 8.82
C GLY A 42 4.69 11.11 9.66
N VAL A 43 5.97 10.89 9.42
CA VAL A 43 7.05 11.60 10.13
C VAL A 43 6.96 13.11 9.88
N VAL A 44 6.80 13.50 8.62
CA VAL A 44 6.71 14.93 8.26
C VAL A 44 5.48 15.57 8.89
N LYS A 45 4.33 14.90 8.82
CA LYS A 45 3.09 15.43 9.41
C LYS A 45 3.23 15.63 10.91
N ARG A 46 3.86 14.70 11.61
CA ARG A 46 4.09 14.86 13.05
C ARG A 46 4.98 16.06 13.34
N SER A 47 6.03 16.24 12.55
CA SER A 47 6.92 17.39 12.76
C SER A 47 6.23 18.72 12.46
N LEU A 48 5.23 18.74 11.59
CA LEU A 48 4.45 19.92 11.24
C LEU A 48 3.22 20.10 12.13
N GLY A 49 2.94 19.15 13.01
CA GLY A 49 1.75 19.19 13.84
C GLY A 49 0.46 18.97 13.09
N GLN A 50 0.53 18.29 11.92
CA GLN A 50 -0.64 18.04 11.10
C GLN A 50 -1.24 16.68 11.42
N PRO A 51 -2.57 16.52 11.24
CA PRO A 51 -3.21 15.22 11.49
C PRO A 51 -2.79 14.19 10.44
N LEU A 52 -2.65 12.93 10.88
CA LEU A 52 -2.32 11.83 9.98
C LEU A 52 -3.46 11.53 9.02
N TYR A 53 -4.71 11.58 9.49
CA TYR A 53 -5.87 11.24 8.71
C TYR A 53 -6.59 12.51 8.24
N VAL A 54 -6.72 12.66 6.93
CA VAL A 54 -7.42 13.78 6.30
C VAL A 54 -8.46 13.20 5.34
N PRO A 55 -9.74 13.11 5.77
CA PRO A 55 -10.79 12.46 4.95
C PRO A 55 -10.92 13.02 3.54
N GLU A 56 -10.78 14.34 3.39
CA GLU A 56 -10.90 14.99 2.08
C GLU A 56 -9.79 14.54 1.13
N ARG A 57 -8.59 14.37 1.66
CA ARG A 57 -7.45 13.87 0.89
C ARG A 57 -7.71 12.45 0.41
N GLU A 58 -8.21 11.58 1.29
CA GLU A 58 -8.51 10.19 0.96
C GLU A 58 -9.59 10.12 -0.13
N THR A 59 -10.66 10.90 0.02
CA THR A 59 -11.74 10.94 -0.98
C THR A 59 -11.21 11.32 -2.35
N ARG A 60 -10.38 12.36 -2.43
CA ARG A 60 -9.81 12.82 -3.70
C ARG A 60 -8.86 11.80 -4.29
N LEU A 61 -8.04 11.18 -3.46
CA LEU A 61 -7.10 10.15 -3.91
C LEU A 61 -7.84 8.98 -4.54
N LEU A 62 -8.87 8.47 -3.84
CA LEU A 62 -9.64 7.33 -4.34
C LEU A 62 -10.37 7.68 -5.63
N ALA A 63 -10.95 8.87 -5.73
CA ALA A 63 -11.61 9.31 -6.96
C ALA A 63 -10.62 9.36 -8.14
N ALA A 64 -9.43 9.89 -7.90
CA ALA A 64 -8.40 9.96 -8.94
C ALA A 64 -7.95 8.56 -9.38
N ARG A 65 -7.76 7.64 -8.44
CA ARG A 65 -7.34 6.27 -8.77
C ARG A 65 -8.45 5.51 -9.50
N ARG A 66 -9.72 5.75 -9.15
CA ARG A 66 -10.84 5.16 -9.88
C ARG A 66 -10.85 5.62 -11.34
N ASP A 67 -10.61 6.89 -11.58
CA ASP A 67 -10.56 7.42 -12.95
C ASP A 67 -9.40 6.81 -13.73
N GLU A 68 -8.24 6.69 -13.13
CA GLU A 68 -7.09 6.05 -13.76
C GLU A 68 -7.38 4.57 -14.07
N ALA A 69 -8.06 3.87 -13.17
CA ALA A 69 -8.44 2.48 -13.38
C ALA A 69 -9.32 2.35 -14.63
N ARG A 70 -10.33 3.21 -14.76
CA ARG A 70 -11.20 3.20 -15.94
C ARG A 70 -10.38 3.40 -17.21
N ALA A 71 -9.42 4.30 -17.18
CA ALA A 71 -8.62 4.63 -18.36
C ALA A 71 -7.79 3.44 -18.85
N VAL A 72 -7.39 2.54 -17.96
CA VAL A 72 -6.59 1.36 -18.33
C VAL A 72 -7.39 0.07 -18.33
N GLY A 73 -8.71 0.15 -18.20
CA GLY A 73 -9.58 -1.03 -18.27
C GLY A 73 -9.62 -1.88 -17.01
N LEU A 74 -9.23 -1.32 -15.86
CA LEU A 74 -9.35 -1.99 -14.57
C LEU A 74 -10.66 -1.59 -13.89
N SER A 75 -11.20 -2.50 -13.08
CA SER A 75 -12.38 -2.21 -12.29
C SER A 75 -12.09 -1.10 -11.28
N PRO A 76 -12.83 0.02 -11.32
CA PRO A 76 -12.67 1.06 -10.31
C PRO A 76 -12.96 0.57 -8.89
N ASP A 77 -13.93 -0.33 -8.74
CA ASP A 77 -14.26 -0.89 -7.43
C ASP A 77 -13.12 -1.73 -6.87
N LEU A 78 -12.47 -2.52 -7.72
CA LEU A 78 -11.31 -3.30 -7.31
C LEU A 78 -10.20 -2.37 -6.79
N ILE A 79 -9.89 -1.32 -7.53
CA ILE A 79 -8.83 -0.38 -7.16
C ILE A 79 -9.19 0.34 -5.86
N GLU A 80 -10.44 0.73 -5.69
CA GLU A 80 -10.86 1.37 -4.45
C GLU A 80 -10.73 0.42 -3.27
N ASP A 81 -11.18 -0.82 -3.40
CA ASP A 81 -11.11 -1.82 -2.32
C ASP A 81 -9.67 -2.10 -1.91
N VAL A 82 -8.79 -2.30 -2.90
CA VAL A 82 -7.37 -2.56 -2.65
C VAL A 82 -6.74 -1.36 -1.93
N LEU A 83 -6.96 -0.15 -2.44
CA LEU A 83 -6.35 1.04 -1.86
C LEU A 83 -6.90 1.37 -0.47
N ARG A 84 -8.19 1.14 -0.23
CA ARG A 84 -8.74 1.33 1.12
C ARG A 84 -8.04 0.42 2.12
N ARG A 85 -7.79 -0.82 1.74
CA ARG A 85 -7.08 -1.76 2.61
C ARG A 85 -5.63 -1.34 2.84
N VAL A 86 -4.94 -0.91 1.79
CA VAL A 86 -3.56 -0.42 1.86
C VAL A 86 -3.47 0.83 2.73
N ILE A 87 -4.38 1.76 2.54
CA ILE A 87 -4.42 3.00 3.32
C ILE A 87 -4.68 2.71 4.80
N ARG A 88 -5.61 1.80 5.09
CA ARG A 88 -5.89 1.40 6.47
C ARG A 88 -4.65 0.81 7.14
N GLU A 89 -3.93 -0.04 6.43
CA GLU A 89 -2.70 -0.63 6.94
C GLU A 89 -1.67 0.45 7.26
N SER A 90 -1.53 1.45 6.41
CA SER A 90 -0.61 2.56 6.61
C SER A 90 -0.95 3.37 7.85
N TYR A 91 -2.24 3.65 8.07
CA TYR A 91 -2.65 4.39 9.27
C TYR A 91 -2.42 3.59 10.53
N GLN A 92 -2.69 2.30 10.52
CA GLN A 92 -2.43 1.44 11.67
C GLN A 92 -0.96 1.48 12.07
N GLN A 93 -0.07 1.42 11.09
CA GLN A 93 1.36 1.53 11.33
C GLN A 93 1.76 2.89 11.89
N GLN A 94 1.22 3.96 11.32
CA GLN A 94 1.52 5.32 11.78
C GLN A 94 1.05 5.51 13.21
N GLN A 95 -0.13 5.00 13.55
CA GLN A 95 -0.66 5.07 14.91
C GLN A 95 0.21 4.27 15.89
N ALA A 96 0.65 3.09 15.50
CA ALA A 96 1.52 2.28 16.33
C ALA A 96 2.84 3.00 16.60
N ALA A 97 3.41 3.66 15.59
CA ALA A 97 4.63 4.43 15.73
C ALA A 97 4.42 5.61 16.69
N ASP A 98 3.29 6.31 16.58
CA ASP A 98 2.95 7.42 17.48
C ASP A 98 2.85 6.95 18.92
N VAL A 99 2.15 5.86 19.17
CA VAL A 99 2.01 5.30 20.51
C VAL A 99 3.38 4.96 21.08
N HIS A 100 4.24 4.33 20.30
CA HIS A 100 5.58 3.99 20.73
C HIS A 100 6.40 5.23 21.10
N LEU A 101 6.32 6.28 20.27
CA LEU A 101 7.03 7.53 20.55
C LEU A 101 6.49 8.22 21.80
N GLN A 102 5.18 8.23 21.99
CA GLN A 102 4.57 8.80 23.18
C GLN A 102 5.01 8.07 24.44
N ASP A 103 5.07 6.75 24.39
CA ASP A 103 5.53 5.95 25.51
C ASP A 103 6.98 6.27 25.84
N LYS A 104 7.84 6.38 24.86
CA LYS A 104 9.24 6.76 25.07
C LYS A 104 9.36 8.15 25.68
N THR A 105 8.57 9.10 25.18
CA THR A 105 8.57 10.47 25.68
C THR A 105 8.13 10.52 27.13
N ILE A 106 7.09 9.80 27.48
CA ILE A 106 6.57 9.74 28.85
C ILE A 106 7.64 9.18 29.79
N VAL A 107 8.31 8.11 29.40
CA VAL A 107 9.37 7.52 30.21
C VAL A 107 10.50 8.51 30.47
N VAL A 108 10.95 9.21 29.43
CA VAL A 108 12.03 10.18 29.53
C VAL A 108 11.62 11.34 30.46
N VAL A 109 10.43 11.87 30.24
CA VAL A 109 9.92 12.98 31.06
C VAL A 109 9.77 12.55 32.51
N GLY A 110 9.21 11.37 32.74
CA GLY A 110 9.08 10.82 34.08
C GLY A 110 10.39 10.71 34.82
N GLY A 111 11.43 10.25 34.10
CA GLY A 111 12.75 10.13 34.68
C GLY A 111 13.37 11.49 35.08
N LYS A 112 13.11 12.51 34.29
CA LYS A 112 13.70 13.80 34.50
C LYS A 112 13.05 14.60 35.63
N GLU A 113 11.78 14.42 35.81
CA GLU A 113 11.02 15.22 36.74
C GLU A 113 11.33 14.92 38.20
N ARG A 114 11.95 13.79 38.43
CA ARG A 114 12.38 13.48 39.81
C ARG A 114 13.66 14.19 40.13
#